data_6fb94ff5b1bc1942badf8b455f42d33e
#
_entry.id   6fb94ff5b1bc1942badf8b455f42d33e
#
_cell.length_a   1.000
_cell.length_b   1.000
_cell.length_c   1.000
_cell.angle_alpha   90.00
_cell.angle_beta   90.00
_cell.angle_gamma   90.00
#
_symmetry.space_group_name_H-M   'P 1'
#
loop_
_entity.id
_entity.type
_entity.pdbx_description
1 polymer ?
#
loop_
_entity_poly.entity_id
_entity_poly.type
_entity_poly.pdbx_seq_one_letter_code
_entity_poly.pdbx_strand_id
1 'polypeptide(L)'
;MSQSILRTLCCGALGCFAAFSSVCAEEAAPAEGEDASVILRQTAMPEMGTDRLGSILNRYYKEGLGGPGNWEKVVSLRVFGRLTLEGGEFEFKAYQKKPHYIKMTIFGKQRRMKMGYDGSTAWRVLQGQGGAVEMEGAQARQFMHNAHFGNYLLYPYALGKQIEYIDTVPVDDVICHQVRVTLDSGYQVDYFIDIRTYLEVKVITTDLRSEQVTSVVYEDYIRESGMPIAQKVVSSEDGKWVSTLELDEVKVNSGVMPWMFKMPK
;
A
#
# COMPACT_ATOMS: atom_id res chain seq x y z
N MET A 1 6.56 2.15 27.25
CA MET A 1 6.69 3.10 26.13
C MET A 1 7.18 2.49 24.82
N SER A 2 7.60 1.22 24.74
CA SER A 2 8.22 0.63 23.53
C SER A 2 7.23 0.02 22.52
N GLN A 3 6.08 -0.45 22.93
CA GLN A 3 5.11 -1.13 22.05
C GLN A 3 4.15 -0.17 21.32
N SER A 4 3.86 0.98 21.89
CA SER A 4 2.93 1.97 21.31
C SER A 4 3.49 2.61 20.03
N ILE A 5 4.78 2.95 20.02
CA ILE A 5 5.43 3.56 18.85
C ILE A 5 5.51 2.58 17.67
N LEU A 6 5.65 1.30 17.95
CA LEU A 6 5.72 0.26 16.91
C LEU A 6 4.37 0.05 16.19
N ARG A 7 3.27 0.23 16.92
CA ARG A 7 1.91 0.12 16.36
C ARG A 7 1.59 1.26 15.38
N THR A 8 2.12 2.45 15.64
CA THR A 8 1.82 3.67 14.90
C THR A 8 2.58 3.78 13.56
N LEU A 9 3.66 3.03 13.36
CA LEU A 9 4.64 3.26 12.30
C LEU A 9 4.32 2.61 10.94
N CYS A 10 3.25 1.88 10.78
CA CYS A 10 2.91 1.20 9.54
C CYS A 10 1.81 1.86 8.71
N CYS A 11 1.28 2.99 9.16
CA CYS A 11 0.26 3.73 8.43
C CYS A 11 0.89 4.87 7.61
N GLY A 12 0.69 4.84 6.33
CA GLY A 12 0.83 6.01 5.50
C GLY A 12 2.12 6.22 4.75
N ALA A 13 2.43 5.38 3.78
CA ALA A 13 3.32 5.74 2.69
C ALA A 13 3.00 4.92 1.44
N LEU A 14 2.68 5.61 0.36
CA LEU A 14 2.49 5.04 -0.98
C LEU A 14 1.25 4.15 -1.16
N GLY A 15 0.08 4.73 -0.99
CA GLY A 15 -1.14 4.22 -1.58
C GLY A 15 -1.67 2.87 -1.09
N CYS A 16 -1.16 2.31 0.02
CA CYS A 16 -1.72 1.15 0.71
C CYS A 16 -0.92 0.83 1.98
N PHE A 17 -1.15 1.53 3.09
CA PHE A 17 -0.60 1.15 4.37
C PHE A 17 -1.66 1.25 5.47
N ALA A 18 -2.06 0.13 5.99
CA ALA A 18 -3.02 0.04 7.08
C ALA A 18 -2.39 -0.46 8.39
N ALA A 19 -2.95 -0.08 9.49
CA ALA A 19 -2.43 -0.10 10.86
C ALA A 19 -2.38 -1.47 11.58
N PHE A 20 -1.79 -1.50 12.75
CA PHE A 20 -1.53 -2.68 13.57
C PHE A 20 -2.51 -2.90 14.71
N SER A 21 -2.95 -4.12 14.90
CA SER A 21 -3.35 -4.66 16.19
C SER A 21 -3.05 -6.16 16.29
N SER A 22 -2.61 -6.59 17.44
CA SER A 22 -2.19 -7.95 17.71
C SER A 22 -3.34 -8.81 18.23
N VAL A 23 -3.62 -9.94 17.61
CA VAL A 23 -4.14 -11.16 18.27
C VAL A 23 -3.67 -12.38 17.49
N CYS A 24 -3.24 -13.41 18.21
CA CYS A 24 -2.75 -14.69 17.68
C CYS A 24 -3.85 -15.54 17.07
N ALA A 25 -3.61 -16.13 15.91
CA ALA A 25 -4.10 -17.45 15.51
C ALA A 25 -3.40 -17.96 14.24
N GLU A 26 -3.15 -19.14 14.25
CA GLU A 26 -2.66 -20.31 13.54
C GLU A 26 -2.56 -20.29 11.99
N GLU A 27 -1.61 -21.02 11.54
CA GLU A 27 -0.81 -21.16 10.35
C GLU A 27 -1.54 -21.74 9.12
N ALA A 28 -1.22 -21.24 7.94
CA ALA A 28 -1.23 -22.01 6.71
C ALA A 28 0.01 -21.62 5.88
N ALA A 29 0.83 -22.62 5.56
CA ALA A 29 2.08 -22.49 4.81
C ALA A 29 1.85 -22.06 3.35
N PRO A 30 2.74 -21.25 2.74
CA PRO A 30 2.67 -20.92 1.33
C PRO A 30 3.23 -22.06 0.46
N ALA A 31 2.59 -22.30 -0.66
CA ALA A 31 3.04 -23.24 -1.69
C ALA A 31 4.29 -22.72 -2.40
N GLU A 32 5.26 -23.60 -2.61
CA GLU A 32 6.50 -23.34 -3.34
C GLU A 32 6.24 -23.24 -4.86
N GLY A 33 6.92 -22.27 -5.50
CA GLY A 33 7.23 -22.31 -6.93
C GLY A 33 6.25 -21.61 -7.87
N GLU A 34 6.16 -20.29 -7.80
CA GLU A 34 5.57 -19.51 -8.90
C GLU A 34 6.62 -19.21 -9.98
N ASP A 35 6.36 -19.68 -11.18
CA ASP A 35 7.16 -19.48 -12.39
C ASP A 35 7.25 -17.98 -12.76
N ALA A 36 8.41 -17.48 -13.16
CA ALA A 36 8.64 -16.13 -13.57
C ALA A 36 7.70 -15.66 -14.71
N SER A 37 7.18 -16.56 -15.50
CA SER A 37 6.17 -16.31 -16.54
C SER A 37 4.80 -15.93 -15.96
N VAL A 38 4.46 -16.42 -14.77
CA VAL A 38 3.23 -16.08 -14.04
C VAL A 38 3.34 -14.64 -13.49
N ILE A 39 4.49 -14.26 -12.98
CA ILE A 39 4.74 -12.91 -12.46
C ILE A 39 4.57 -11.85 -13.57
N LEU A 40 5.06 -12.11 -14.78
CA LEU A 40 4.90 -11.20 -15.91
C LEU A 40 3.43 -11.01 -16.33
N ARG A 41 2.63 -12.07 -16.33
CA ARG A 41 1.18 -11.98 -16.60
C ARG A 41 0.44 -11.22 -15.51
N GLN A 42 0.88 -11.34 -14.28
CA GLN A 42 0.28 -10.68 -13.13
C GLN A 42 0.50 -9.16 -13.10
N THR A 43 1.40 -8.62 -13.90
CA THR A 43 1.63 -7.18 -14.04
C THR A 43 0.82 -6.54 -15.18
N ALA A 44 0.12 -7.34 -15.99
CA ALA A 44 -0.74 -6.85 -17.05
C ALA A 44 -2.06 -6.26 -16.51
N MET A 45 -2.67 -5.39 -17.30
CA MET A 45 -4.01 -4.85 -17.04
C MET A 45 -5.05 -5.95 -17.07
N PRO A 46 -6.00 -5.95 -16.12
CA PRO A 46 -7.19 -6.80 -16.23
C PRO A 46 -8.09 -6.32 -17.38
N GLU A 47 -8.81 -7.23 -18.00
CA GLU A 47 -9.87 -6.89 -18.93
C GLU A 47 -11.00 -6.16 -18.20
N MET A 48 -11.43 -5.01 -18.74
CA MET A 48 -12.51 -4.21 -18.18
C MET A 48 -13.85 -4.62 -18.79
N GLY A 49 -14.83 -4.88 -17.93
CA GLY A 49 -16.22 -5.08 -18.37
C GLY A 49 -16.84 -3.83 -19.01
N THR A 50 -18.00 -4.01 -19.65
CA THR A 50 -18.78 -2.91 -20.25
C THR A 50 -19.89 -2.37 -19.35
N ASP A 51 -20.07 -2.96 -18.18
CA ASP A 51 -21.01 -2.53 -17.16
C ASP A 51 -20.56 -1.22 -16.46
N ARG A 52 -21.31 -0.78 -15.47
CA ARG A 52 -21.01 0.45 -14.71
C ARG A 52 -19.65 0.34 -14.01
N LEU A 53 -19.35 -0.79 -13.37
CA LEU A 53 -18.09 -1.02 -12.70
C LEU A 53 -16.93 -0.99 -13.71
N GLY A 54 -17.05 -1.73 -14.81
CA GLY A 54 -16.04 -1.76 -15.86
C GLY A 54 -15.79 -0.38 -16.48
N SER A 55 -16.87 0.43 -16.66
CA SER A 55 -16.77 1.81 -17.13
C SER A 55 -15.97 2.69 -16.15
N ILE A 56 -16.26 2.58 -14.84
CA ILE A 56 -15.53 3.34 -13.80
C ILE A 56 -14.06 2.94 -13.77
N LEU A 57 -13.76 1.64 -13.75
CA LEU A 57 -12.38 1.13 -13.73
C LEU A 57 -11.61 1.51 -14.99
N ASN A 58 -12.25 1.47 -16.16
CA ASN A 58 -11.63 1.88 -17.42
C ASN A 58 -11.24 3.37 -17.40
N ARG A 59 -12.12 4.25 -16.89
CA ARG A 59 -11.82 5.67 -16.74
C ARG A 59 -10.78 5.92 -15.65
N TYR A 60 -10.89 5.25 -14.51
CA TYR A 60 -9.88 5.28 -13.46
C TYR A 60 -8.49 4.97 -14.03
N TYR A 61 -8.38 3.92 -14.84
CA TYR A 61 -7.11 3.53 -15.44
C TYR A 61 -6.62 4.51 -16.51
N LYS A 62 -7.51 4.96 -17.40
CA LYS A 62 -7.15 5.88 -18.50
C LYS A 62 -6.90 7.30 -18.03
N GLU A 63 -7.80 7.83 -17.23
CA GLU A 63 -7.79 9.23 -16.82
C GLU A 63 -7.06 9.41 -15.48
N GLY A 64 -7.40 8.60 -14.48
CA GLY A 64 -6.74 8.62 -13.18
C GLY A 64 -5.26 8.24 -13.28
N LEU A 65 -4.95 7.03 -13.70
CA LEU A 65 -3.57 6.52 -13.76
C LEU A 65 -2.77 6.98 -15.00
N GLY A 66 -3.39 7.68 -15.94
CA GLY A 66 -2.71 8.18 -17.14
C GLY A 66 -2.53 7.15 -18.24
N GLY A 67 -3.27 6.05 -18.17
CA GLY A 67 -3.38 5.02 -19.20
C GLY A 67 -2.54 3.76 -18.97
N PRO A 68 -2.86 2.69 -19.72
CA PRO A 68 -2.23 1.38 -19.56
C PRO A 68 -0.71 1.42 -19.74
N GLY A 69 -0.22 2.15 -20.73
CA GLY A 69 1.21 2.23 -20.98
C GLY A 69 2.03 2.83 -19.84
N ASN A 70 1.44 3.70 -19.01
CA ASN A 70 2.12 4.26 -17.85
C ASN A 70 2.21 3.22 -16.72
N TRP A 71 1.09 2.58 -16.38
CA TRP A 71 1.06 1.55 -15.34
C TRP A 71 1.98 0.37 -15.67
N GLU A 72 1.95 -0.12 -16.90
CA GLU A 72 2.79 -1.24 -17.34
C GLU A 72 4.28 -0.93 -17.23
N LYS A 73 4.68 0.28 -17.61
CA LYS A 73 6.07 0.75 -17.56
C LYS A 73 6.61 0.99 -16.16
N VAL A 74 5.74 1.31 -15.20
CA VAL A 74 6.16 1.54 -13.82
C VAL A 74 6.42 0.21 -13.13
N VAL A 75 7.67 -0.14 -12.92
CA VAL A 75 8.08 -1.39 -12.27
C VAL A 75 8.67 -1.20 -10.87
N SER A 76 9.06 0.02 -10.53
CA SER A 76 9.59 0.35 -9.21
C SER A 76 9.41 1.83 -8.87
N LEU A 77 9.36 2.11 -7.58
CA LEU A 77 9.33 3.45 -7.01
C LEU A 77 10.43 3.60 -5.95
N ARG A 78 10.99 4.79 -5.89
CA ARG A 78 11.88 5.24 -4.83
C ARG A 78 11.35 6.56 -4.31
N VAL A 79 11.14 6.65 -3.02
CA VAL A 79 10.45 7.77 -2.38
C VAL A 79 11.27 8.28 -1.21
N PHE A 80 11.30 9.60 -1.07
CA PHE A 80 11.81 10.31 0.10
C PHE A 80 10.77 11.29 0.58
N GLY A 81 10.72 11.53 1.88
CA GLY A 81 9.77 12.45 2.46
C GLY A 81 9.90 12.57 3.97
N ARG A 82 8.90 13.17 4.56
CA ARG A 82 8.76 13.38 5.99
C ARG A 82 7.55 12.63 6.51
N LEU A 83 7.72 11.91 7.60
CA LEU A 83 6.67 11.17 8.28
C LEU A 83 6.42 11.80 9.64
N THR A 84 5.25 12.38 9.83
CA THR A 84 4.79 12.91 11.11
C THR A 84 3.98 11.85 11.84
N LEU A 85 4.32 11.61 13.09
CA LEU A 85 3.69 10.68 14.04
C LEU A 85 3.42 11.41 15.35
N GLU A 86 2.69 10.79 16.30
CA GLU A 86 2.49 11.34 17.64
C GLU A 86 3.80 11.74 18.35
N GLY A 87 4.90 11.04 18.05
CA GLY A 87 6.24 11.33 18.61
C GLY A 87 7.06 12.38 17.88
N GLY A 88 6.53 13.05 16.87
CA GLY A 88 7.20 14.09 16.08
C GLY A 88 7.41 13.73 14.60
N GLU A 89 8.29 14.49 13.95
CA GLU A 89 8.62 14.35 12.54
C GLU A 89 9.89 13.52 12.33
N PHE A 90 9.89 12.69 11.30
CA PHE A 90 10.96 11.75 10.96
C PHE A 90 11.26 11.80 9.46
N GLU A 91 12.51 11.67 9.08
CA GLU A 91 12.85 11.42 7.67
C GLU A 91 12.37 10.03 7.26
N PHE A 92 11.77 9.95 6.08
CA PHE A 92 11.22 8.74 5.51
C PHE A 92 11.86 8.41 4.17
N LYS A 93 12.17 7.13 3.96
CA LYS A 93 12.67 6.61 2.70
C LYS A 93 12.05 5.25 2.41
N ALA A 94 11.47 5.10 1.22
CA ALA A 94 10.93 3.82 0.79
C ALA A 94 11.39 3.44 -0.62
N TYR A 95 11.43 2.13 -0.84
CA TYR A 95 11.59 1.49 -2.14
C TYR A 95 10.45 0.50 -2.31
N GLN A 96 9.84 0.53 -3.49
CA GLN A 96 8.87 -0.49 -3.91
C GLN A 96 9.25 -1.03 -5.27
N LYS A 97 8.90 -2.28 -5.52
CA LYS A 97 9.06 -2.92 -6.82
C LYS A 97 7.94 -3.93 -7.02
N LYS A 98 7.42 -3.98 -8.26
CA LYS A 98 6.49 -5.04 -8.65
C LYS A 98 7.14 -6.43 -8.45
N PRO A 99 6.36 -7.41 -8.01
CA PRO A 99 4.93 -7.35 -7.75
C PRO A 99 4.58 -6.82 -6.34
N HIS A 100 5.36 -7.12 -5.29
CA HIS A 100 5.05 -6.83 -3.91
C HIS A 100 6.30 -6.66 -3.03
N TYR A 101 7.39 -6.18 -3.62
CA TYR A 101 8.59 -5.88 -2.85
C TYR A 101 8.49 -4.49 -2.23
N ILE A 102 8.77 -4.40 -0.95
CA ILE A 102 8.84 -3.12 -0.25
C ILE A 102 9.98 -3.11 0.76
N LYS A 103 10.60 -1.95 0.90
CA LYS A 103 11.53 -1.64 1.99
C LYS A 103 11.38 -0.19 2.37
N MET A 104 11.21 0.06 3.65
CA MET A 104 11.14 1.41 4.21
C MET A 104 12.17 1.60 5.31
N THR A 105 12.60 2.84 5.46
CA THR A 105 13.49 3.27 6.54
C THR A 105 12.96 4.57 7.11
N ILE A 106 12.86 4.64 8.42
CA ILE A 106 12.46 5.80 9.18
C ILE A 106 13.65 6.21 10.03
N PHE A 107 14.04 7.48 9.92
CA PHE A 107 15.20 8.03 10.60
C PHE A 107 14.73 9.02 11.66
N GLY A 108 14.91 8.67 12.92
CA GLY A 108 14.74 9.59 14.03
C GLY A 108 16.09 10.05 14.59
N LYS A 109 16.08 11.06 15.45
CA LYS A 109 17.31 11.66 16.05
C LYS A 109 18.21 10.62 16.73
N GLN A 110 17.64 9.61 17.35
CA GLN A 110 18.36 8.58 18.11
C GLN A 110 18.00 7.14 17.71
N ARG A 111 17.09 6.95 16.75
CA ARG A 111 16.59 5.62 16.38
C ARG A 111 16.41 5.54 14.88
N ARG A 112 16.82 4.41 14.32
CA ARG A 112 16.53 4.04 12.94
C ARG A 112 15.71 2.77 12.94
N MET A 113 14.61 2.77 12.21
CA MET A 113 13.84 1.57 11.97
C MET A 113 13.86 1.25 10.48
N LYS A 114 14.04 -0.03 10.14
CA LYS A 114 13.91 -0.54 8.79
C LYS A 114 12.89 -1.67 8.79
N MET A 115 12.09 -1.72 7.75
CA MET A 115 11.16 -2.82 7.49
C MET A 115 11.21 -3.17 6.02
N GLY A 116 10.98 -4.42 5.70
CA GLY A 116 10.94 -4.87 4.32
C GLY A 116 10.17 -6.17 4.13
N TYR A 117 9.78 -6.40 2.87
CA TYR A 117 9.21 -7.64 2.37
C TYR A 117 9.87 -7.96 1.04
N ASP A 118 10.43 -9.15 0.92
CA ASP A 118 11.18 -9.57 -0.26
C ASP A 118 10.40 -10.53 -1.18
N GLY A 119 9.08 -10.57 -0.97
CA GLY A 119 8.16 -11.46 -1.69
C GLY A 119 7.90 -12.79 -0.96
N SER A 120 8.71 -13.11 0.07
CA SER A 120 8.53 -14.30 0.90
C SER A 120 8.54 -13.97 2.40
N THR A 121 9.48 -13.15 2.84
CA THR A 121 9.73 -12.86 4.25
C THR A 121 9.51 -11.37 4.54
N ALA A 122 8.59 -11.07 5.47
CA ALA A 122 8.44 -9.76 6.07
C ALA A 122 9.39 -9.64 7.26
N TRP A 123 10.19 -8.59 7.32
CA TRP A 123 11.23 -8.42 8.33
C TRP A 123 11.32 -6.98 8.84
N ARG A 124 11.89 -6.82 10.04
CA ARG A 124 12.19 -5.51 10.64
C ARG A 124 13.54 -5.48 11.32
N VAL A 125 14.12 -4.29 11.39
CA VAL A 125 15.32 -3.97 12.17
C VAL A 125 14.99 -2.76 13.03
N LEU A 126 15.17 -2.90 14.33
CA LEU A 126 15.12 -1.79 15.28
C LEU A 126 16.53 -1.52 15.77
N GLN A 127 16.98 -0.27 15.68
CA GLN A 127 18.30 0.12 16.18
C GLN A 127 18.40 -0.20 17.68
N GLY A 128 19.48 -0.91 18.07
CA GLY A 128 19.73 -1.35 19.44
C GLY A 128 19.11 -2.71 19.80
N GLN A 129 18.44 -3.38 18.87
CA GLN A 129 17.94 -4.75 19.04
C GLN A 129 18.66 -5.67 18.05
N GLY A 130 19.77 -6.20 18.44
CA GLY A 130 20.54 -7.36 17.94
C GLY A 130 20.39 -7.87 16.50
N GLY A 131 19.98 -7.06 15.51
CA GLY A 131 19.88 -7.49 14.11
C GLY A 131 18.48 -7.43 13.51
N ALA A 132 18.31 -8.05 12.34
CA ALA A 132 17.01 -8.18 11.69
C ALA A 132 16.23 -9.33 12.29
N VAL A 133 14.91 -9.14 12.44
CA VAL A 133 13.97 -10.17 12.88
C VAL A 133 12.83 -10.31 11.88
N GLU A 134 12.38 -11.52 11.66
CA GLU A 134 11.19 -11.81 10.88
C GLU A 134 9.95 -11.29 11.60
N MET A 135 8.98 -10.80 10.84
CA MET A 135 7.67 -10.45 11.36
C MET A 135 6.78 -11.67 11.34
N GLU A 136 5.91 -11.79 12.34
CA GLU A 136 5.02 -12.94 12.49
C GLU A 136 3.57 -12.51 12.73
N GLY A 137 2.64 -13.44 12.54
CA GLY A 137 1.24 -13.28 12.88
C GLY A 137 0.54 -12.14 12.13
N ALA A 138 -0.33 -11.40 12.82
CA ALA A 138 -1.11 -10.30 12.25
C ALA A 138 -0.23 -9.19 11.67
N GLN A 139 0.92 -8.91 12.31
CA GLN A 139 1.87 -7.90 11.84
C GLN A 139 2.44 -8.24 10.48
N ALA A 140 2.89 -9.48 10.29
CA ALA A 140 3.41 -9.93 9.01
C ALA A 140 2.34 -9.87 7.91
N ARG A 141 1.14 -10.41 8.20
CA ARG A 141 0.02 -10.40 7.23
C ARG A 141 -0.31 -8.99 6.76
N GLN A 142 -0.42 -8.05 7.69
CA GLN A 142 -0.73 -6.66 7.36
C GLN A 142 0.39 -6.00 6.57
N PHE A 143 1.65 -6.23 6.95
CA PHE A 143 2.79 -5.69 6.22
C PHE A 143 2.86 -6.25 4.79
N MET A 144 2.59 -7.55 4.61
CA MET A 144 2.51 -8.19 3.29
C MET A 144 1.34 -7.66 2.46
N HIS A 145 0.15 -7.49 3.07
CA HIS A 145 -0.98 -6.85 2.40
C HIS A 145 -0.59 -5.46 1.86
N ASN A 146 0.09 -4.66 2.67
CA ASN A 146 0.54 -3.31 2.32
C ASN A 146 1.75 -3.27 1.37
N ALA A 147 2.46 -4.38 1.20
CA ALA A 147 3.59 -4.49 0.27
C ALA A 147 3.16 -4.55 -1.21
N HIS A 148 1.87 -4.70 -1.46
CA HIS A 148 1.30 -4.74 -2.80
C HIS A 148 1.66 -3.48 -3.61
N PHE A 149 2.17 -3.66 -4.84
CA PHE A 149 2.58 -2.53 -5.67
C PHE A 149 1.38 -1.96 -6.43
N GLY A 150 0.98 -0.75 -6.11
CA GLY A 150 -0.23 -0.13 -6.63
C GLY A 150 -1.44 -0.41 -5.74
N ASN A 151 -2.57 -0.73 -6.35
CA ASN A 151 -3.79 -1.03 -5.61
C ASN A 151 -4.47 -2.30 -6.10
N TYR A 152 -5.42 -2.79 -5.32
CA TYR A 152 -6.12 -4.04 -5.59
C TYR A 152 -7.20 -3.94 -6.68
N LEU A 153 -7.58 -2.75 -7.13
CA LEU A 153 -8.58 -2.59 -8.20
C LEU A 153 -8.09 -3.17 -9.52
N LEU A 154 -6.83 -2.93 -9.84
CA LEU A 154 -6.25 -3.22 -11.14
C LEU A 154 -5.20 -4.32 -11.11
N TYR A 155 -4.84 -4.75 -9.93
CA TYR A 155 -3.77 -5.72 -9.78
C TYR A 155 -4.30 -7.14 -10.02
N PRO A 156 -3.83 -7.86 -11.08
CA PRO A 156 -4.52 -9.06 -11.54
C PRO A 156 -4.37 -10.27 -10.63
N TYR A 157 -3.36 -10.32 -9.76
CA TYR A 157 -3.16 -11.50 -8.94
C TYR A 157 -3.53 -11.38 -7.46
N ALA A 158 -4.37 -10.48 -7.11
CA ALA A 158 -5.20 -10.74 -5.97
C ALA A 158 -6.18 -11.85 -6.38
N LEU A 159 -5.68 -13.08 -6.45
CA LEU A 159 -6.51 -14.25 -6.71
C LEU A 159 -7.64 -14.26 -5.68
N GLY A 160 -8.85 -14.65 -6.12
CA GLY A 160 -10.01 -14.67 -5.24
C GLY A 160 -10.54 -13.29 -4.84
N LYS A 161 -10.13 -12.21 -5.50
CA LYS A 161 -10.73 -10.90 -5.28
C LYS A 161 -12.11 -10.81 -5.92
N GLN A 162 -13.04 -10.20 -5.17
CA GLN A 162 -14.32 -9.75 -5.69
C GLN A 162 -14.29 -8.23 -5.74
N ILE A 163 -14.76 -7.64 -6.84
CA ILE A 163 -14.85 -6.20 -7.01
C ILE A 163 -16.28 -5.82 -7.23
N GLU A 164 -16.79 -4.86 -6.45
CA GLU A 164 -18.17 -4.40 -6.49
C GLU A 164 -18.22 -2.88 -6.55
N TYR A 165 -19.11 -2.36 -7.39
CA TYR A 165 -19.53 -0.97 -7.28
C TYR A 165 -20.59 -0.88 -6.16
N ILE A 166 -20.35 -0.06 -5.17
CA ILE A 166 -21.26 0.09 -4.03
C ILE A 166 -22.23 1.25 -4.27
N ASP A 167 -21.71 2.47 -4.42
CA ASP A 167 -22.53 3.66 -4.58
C ASP A 167 -21.70 4.85 -5.09
N THR A 168 -22.36 5.99 -5.26
CA THR A 168 -21.74 7.30 -5.43
C THR A 168 -22.05 8.14 -4.19
N VAL A 169 -21.02 8.45 -3.42
CA VAL A 169 -21.12 9.06 -2.10
C VAL A 169 -20.25 10.31 -1.99
N PRO A 170 -20.61 11.29 -1.16
CA PRO A 170 -19.72 12.39 -0.82
C PRO A 170 -18.61 11.92 0.16
N VAL A 171 -17.40 12.37 -0.09
CA VAL A 171 -16.27 12.30 0.84
C VAL A 171 -15.79 13.73 1.01
N ASP A 172 -16.06 14.31 2.16
CA ASP A 172 -15.92 15.75 2.39
C ASP A 172 -16.63 16.55 1.26
N ASP A 173 -15.91 17.41 0.53
CA ASP A 173 -16.47 18.23 -0.56
C ASP A 173 -16.39 17.55 -1.95
N VAL A 174 -15.96 16.28 -2.03
CA VAL A 174 -15.76 15.54 -3.27
C VAL A 174 -16.78 14.44 -3.42
N ILE A 175 -17.47 14.38 -4.57
CA ILE A 175 -18.34 13.25 -4.91
C ILE A 175 -17.49 12.11 -5.47
N CYS A 176 -17.60 10.92 -4.88
CA CYS A 176 -16.77 9.76 -5.19
C CYS A 176 -17.59 8.54 -5.60
N HIS A 177 -17.08 7.77 -6.53
CA HIS A 177 -17.49 6.38 -6.70
C HIS A 177 -16.88 5.54 -5.58
N GLN A 178 -17.71 4.81 -4.83
CA GLN A 178 -17.23 3.81 -3.88
C GLN A 178 -17.17 2.45 -4.59
N VAL A 179 -15.94 1.93 -4.69
CA VAL A 179 -15.66 0.61 -5.26
C VAL A 179 -15.03 -0.25 -4.18
N ARG A 180 -15.61 -1.40 -3.93
CA ARG A 180 -15.17 -2.36 -2.90
C ARG A 180 -14.42 -3.51 -3.53
N VAL A 181 -13.31 -3.87 -2.91
CA VAL A 181 -12.55 -5.10 -3.21
C VAL A 181 -12.54 -5.97 -1.96
N THR A 182 -13.06 -7.19 -2.07
CA THR A 182 -12.95 -8.21 -1.03
C THR A 182 -11.91 -9.25 -1.43
N LEU A 183 -10.96 -9.53 -0.56
CA LEU A 183 -9.82 -10.41 -0.80
C LEU A 183 -9.96 -11.70 0.01
N ASP A 184 -9.59 -12.84 -0.58
CA ASP A 184 -9.53 -14.14 0.12
C ASP A 184 -8.55 -14.12 1.30
N SER A 185 -7.59 -13.17 1.28
CA SER A 185 -6.68 -12.93 2.41
C SER A 185 -7.37 -12.39 3.66
N GLY A 186 -8.69 -12.11 3.61
CA GLY A 186 -9.49 -11.61 4.73
C GLY A 186 -9.45 -10.09 4.91
N TYR A 187 -9.16 -9.37 3.85
CA TYR A 187 -9.25 -7.91 3.81
C TYR A 187 -10.36 -7.45 2.88
N GLN A 188 -11.04 -6.38 3.28
CA GLN A 188 -11.96 -5.61 2.46
C GLN A 188 -11.39 -4.22 2.27
N VAL A 189 -11.35 -3.74 1.04
CA VAL A 189 -10.79 -2.43 0.69
C VAL A 189 -11.83 -1.62 -0.07
N ASP A 190 -12.26 -0.51 0.49
CA ASP A 190 -13.18 0.45 -0.14
C ASP A 190 -12.38 1.62 -0.72
N TYR A 191 -12.42 1.79 -2.03
CA TYR A 191 -11.82 2.88 -2.77
C TYR A 191 -12.86 3.96 -3.05
N PHE A 192 -12.57 5.19 -2.67
CA PHE A 192 -13.37 6.36 -2.98
C PHE A 192 -12.66 7.16 -4.07
N ILE A 193 -13.20 7.08 -5.28
CA ILE A 193 -12.61 7.62 -6.50
C ILE A 193 -13.42 8.85 -6.92
N ASP A 194 -12.76 10.01 -7.02
CA ASP A 194 -13.39 11.24 -7.50
C ASP A 194 -14.03 11.02 -8.88
N ILE A 195 -15.30 11.38 -9.03
CA ILE A 195 -16.05 11.21 -10.30
C ILE A 195 -15.53 12.08 -11.45
N ARG A 196 -14.73 13.11 -11.17
CA ARG A 196 -14.23 14.07 -12.16
C ARG A 196 -12.82 13.73 -12.61
N THR A 197 -11.93 13.51 -11.65
CA THR A 197 -10.49 13.29 -11.90
C THR A 197 -10.12 11.82 -11.99
N TYR A 198 -10.99 10.93 -11.50
CA TYR A 198 -10.72 9.49 -11.32
C TYR A 198 -9.48 9.21 -10.49
N LEU A 199 -9.11 10.13 -9.59
CA LEU A 199 -8.08 9.91 -8.57
C LEU A 199 -8.71 9.36 -7.29
N GLU A 200 -7.95 8.59 -6.54
CA GLU A 200 -8.35 8.12 -5.22
C GLU A 200 -8.35 9.31 -4.24
N VAL A 201 -9.46 9.55 -3.57
CA VAL A 201 -9.56 10.57 -2.52
C VAL A 201 -9.31 9.94 -1.16
N LYS A 202 -9.87 8.74 -0.96
CA LYS A 202 -9.78 8.00 0.29
C LYS A 202 -9.80 6.51 0.01
N VAL A 203 -9.10 5.75 0.84
CA VAL A 203 -9.17 4.29 0.87
C VAL A 203 -9.42 3.85 2.31
N ILE A 204 -10.38 2.95 2.49
CA ILE A 204 -10.66 2.33 3.79
C ILE A 204 -10.35 0.84 3.67
N THR A 205 -9.53 0.33 4.56
CA THR A 205 -9.20 -1.10 4.65
C THR A 205 -9.74 -1.65 5.95
N THR A 206 -10.50 -2.73 5.87
CA THR A 206 -11.01 -3.48 7.01
C THR A 206 -10.38 -4.86 7.03
N ASP A 207 -9.70 -5.22 8.11
CA ASP A 207 -9.31 -6.60 8.38
C ASP A 207 -10.55 -7.35 8.90
N LEU A 208 -11.10 -8.25 8.07
CA LEU A 208 -12.34 -8.99 8.39
C LEU A 208 -12.18 -9.98 9.55
N ARG A 209 -10.95 -10.24 10.02
CA ARG A 209 -10.67 -11.13 11.16
C ARG A 209 -10.67 -10.41 12.48
N SER A 210 -10.16 -9.18 12.50
CA SER A 210 -10.03 -8.36 13.71
C SER A 210 -11.01 -7.20 13.77
N GLU A 211 -11.78 -6.98 12.69
CA GLU A 211 -12.68 -5.84 12.49
C GLU A 211 -11.96 -4.47 12.57
N GLN A 212 -10.64 -4.47 12.53
CA GLN A 212 -9.85 -3.26 12.55
C GLN A 212 -10.04 -2.48 11.25
N VAL A 213 -10.31 -1.18 11.37
CA VAL A 213 -10.53 -0.28 10.26
C VAL A 213 -9.40 0.73 10.17
N THR A 214 -8.80 0.83 9.00
CA THR A 214 -7.83 1.87 8.69
C THR A 214 -8.30 2.69 7.52
N SER A 215 -8.01 3.99 7.54
CA SER A 215 -8.32 4.87 6.42
C SER A 215 -7.09 5.69 6.03
N VAL A 216 -6.98 5.91 4.73
CA VAL A 216 -5.93 6.74 4.12
C VAL A 216 -6.60 7.78 3.24
N VAL A 217 -6.25 9.03 3.42
CA VAL A 217 -6.69 10.16 2.59
C VAL A 217 -5.51 10.65 1.79
N TYR A 218 -5.73 10.87 0.49
CA TYR A 218 -4.73 11.29 -0.47
C TYR A 218 -4.97 12.74 -0.89
N GLU A 219 -3.93 13.56 -0.76
CA GLU A 219 -3.96 14.98 -1.07
C GLU A 219 -2.77 15.37 -1.96
N ASP A 220 -2.87 16.53 -2.59
CA ASP A 220 -1.78 17.18 -3.33
C ASP A 220 -1.17 16.30 -4.42
N TYR A 221 -2.00 15.83 -5.34
CA TYR A 221 -1.56 14.96 -6.43
C TYR A 221 -0.66 15.69 -7.43
N ILE A 222 0.49 15.08 -7.72
CA ILE A 222 1.36 15.41 -8.85
C ILE A 222 1.39 14.27 -9.86
N ARG A 223 1.96 14.51 -11.03
CA ARG A 223 2.23 13.45 -12.00
C ARG A 223 3.73 13.26 -12.18
N GLU A 224 4.21 12.06 -11.87
CA GLU A 224 5.58 11.64 -12.11
C GLU A 224 5.58 10.52 -13.16
N SER A 225 6.28 10.76 -14.29
CA SER A 225 6.27 9.85 -15.43
C SER A 225 4.83 9.49 -15.91
N GLY A 226 3.90 10.44 -15.80
CA GLY A 226 2.48 10.27 -16.13
C GLY A 226 1.61 9.62 -15.05
N MET A 227 2.20 8.98 -14.03
CA MET A 227 1.49 8.38 -12.92
C MET A 227 1.09 9.42 -11.87
N PRO A 228 -0.14 9.39 -11.34
CA PRO A 228 -0.52 10.24 -10.23
C PRO A 228 0.16 9.74 -8.94
N ILE A 229 0.73 10.68 -8.21
CA ILE A 229 1.35 10.44 -6.91
C ILE A 229 0.79 11.48 -5.94
N ALA A 230 0.14 11.04 -4.88
CA ALA A 230 -0.26 11.93 -3.79
C ALA A 230 0.99 12.35 -3.01
N GLN A 231 1.23 13.66 -2.92
CA GLN A 231 2.37 14.19 -2.16
C GLN A 231 2.11 14.20 -0.67
N LYS A 232 0.84 14.23 -0.27
CA LYS A 232 0.44 14.14 1.13
C LYS A 232 -0.52 12.98 1.35
N VAL A 233 -0.23 12.18 2.36
CA VAL A 233 -1.00 10.98 2.72
C VAL A 233 -1.28 11.00 4.21
N VAL A 234 -2.55 11.06 4.59
CA VAL A 234 -2.99 11.09 5.98
C VAL A 234 -3.62 9.75 6.34
N SER A 235 -3.13 9.12 7.40
CA SER A 235 -3.60 7.82 7.84
C SER A 235 -4.24 7.89 9.22
N SER A 236 -5.34 7.12 9.36
CA SER A 236 -6.07 6.97 10.62
C SER A 236 -6.40 5.51 10.88
N GLU A 237 -6.52 5.14 12.14
CA GLU A 237 -6.93 3.82 12.62
C GLU A 237 -8.11 3.98 13.55
N ASP A 238 -9.21 3.28 13.30
CA ASP A 238 -10.47 3.39 14.05
C ASP A 238 -10.89 4.85 14.28
N GLY A 239 -10.75 5.67 13.22
CA GLY A 239 -11.08 7.09 13.23
C GLY A 239 -10.08 8.01 13.94
N LYS A 240 -8.99 7.47 14.49
CA LYS A 240 -7.94 8.27 15.16
C LYS A 240 -6.76 8.48 14.22
N TRP A 241 -6.31 9.72 14.09
CA TRP A 241 -5.10 10.05 13.34
C TRP A 241 -3.89 9.24 13.84
N VAL A 242 -3.12 8.71 12.90
CA VAL A 242 -1.93 7.89 13.17
C VAL A 242 -0.69 8.52 12.59
N SER A 243 -0.76 8.98 11.34
CA SER A 243 0.41 9.57 10.66
C SER A 243 0.02 10.49 9.52
N THR A 244 0.95 11.38 9.18
CA THR A 244 0.95 12.13 7.93
C THR A 244 2.30 11.93 7.25
N LEU A 245 2.27 11.48 5.99
CA LEU A 245 3.45 11.40 5.14
C LEU A 245 3.38 12.51 4.10
N GLU A 246 4.46 13.29 4.00
CA GLU A 246 4.68 14.28 2.95
C GLU A 246 5.87 13.86 2.11
N LEU A 247 5.68 13.77 0.79
CA LEU A 247 6.71 13.32 -0.14
C LEU A 247 7.49 14.50 -0.70
N ASP A 248 8.80 14.49 -0.51
CA ASP A 248 9.72 15.50 -1.04
C ASP A 248 10.25 15.09 -2.44
N GLU A 249 10.45 13.80 -2.66
CA GLU A 249 10.97 13.27 -3.93
C GLU A 249 10.38 11.89 -4.24
N VAL A 250 9.95 11.71 -5.50
CA VAL A 250 9.53 10.39 -6.04
C VAL A 250 10.31 10.14 -7.32
N LYS A 251 10.88 8.95 -7.46
CA LYS A 251 11.58 8.49 -8.68
C LYS A 251 11.00 7.18 -9.17
N VAL A 252 10.50 7.19 -10.38
CA VAL A 252 10.00 6.00 -11.08
C VAL A 252 11.17 5.27 -11.75
N ASN A 253 11.19 3.94 -11.66
CA ASN A 253 12.16 3.05 -12.32
C ASN A 253 13.64 3.35 -12.04
N SER A 254 13.97 3.83 -10.85
CA SER A 254 15.31 4.32 -10.49
C SER A 254 16.29 3.23 -9.99
N GLY A 255 16.39 2.13 -10.71
CA GLY A 255 17.42 1.10 -10.42
C GLY A 255 17.19 0.29 -9.14
N VAL A 256 15.95 0.05 -8.76
CA VAL A 256 15.60 -0.75 -7.59
C VAL A 256 15.69 -2.24 -7.92
N MET A 257 16.56 -2.97 -7.23
CA MET A 257 16.88 -4.37 -7.48
C MET A 257 16.28 -5.29 -6.39
N PRO A 258 15.84 -6.53 -6.74
CA PRO A 258 15.20 -7.45 -5.77
C PRO A 258 16.04 -7.74 -4.53
N TRP A 259 17.37 -7.86 -4.66
CA TRP A 259 18.25 -8.13 -3.52
C TRP A 259 18.24 -7.02 -2.45
N MET A 260 17.81 -5.80 -2.80
CA MET A 260 17.71 -4.67 -1.86
C MET A 260 16.63 -4.87 -0.80
N PHE A 261 15.69 -5.78 -1.04
CA PHE A 261 14.56 -6.06 -0.16
C PHE A 261 14.81 -7.21 0.82
N LYS A 262 15.85 -8.01 0.56
CA LYS A 262 16.20 -9.13 1.43
C LYS A 262 16.47 -8.70 2.86
N MET A 263 16.09 -9.55 3.80
CA MET A 263 16.39 -9.39 5.21
C MET A 263 17.91 -9.22 5.41
N PRO A 264 18.36 -8.17 6.09
CA PRO A 264 19.77 -8.01 6.41
C PRO A 264 20.26 -9.14 7.31
N LYS A 265 21.49 -9.61 7.06
CA LYS A 265 22.17 -10.57 7.92
C LYS A 265 22.64 -9.93 9.23
#